data_cc6573223c3c9e60b0e007bcc12a9124
#
_entry.id   cc6573223c3c9e60b0e007bcc12a9124
#
_cell.length_a   1.000
_cell.length_b   1.000
_cell.length_c   1.000
_cell.angle_alpha   90.00
_cell.angle_beta   90.00
_cell.angle_gamma   90.00
#
_symmetry.space_group_name_H-M   'P 1'
#
loop_
_entity.id
_entity.type
_entity.pdbx_description
1 polymer ?
#
loop_
_entity_poly.entity_id
_entity_poly.type
_entity_poly.pdbx_seq_one_letter_code
_entity_poly.pdbx_strand_id
1 'polypeptide(L)'
;MKSLFKKWWTFFLCIASIGLVVFSSCNSDYTPKRRGYFQIHFPQKEYRLFDQPGYPYSFEYPVYANVLKDSSFFGEATENPWWINIDFPQFNGRIYVSYKEIGKNKFDKLVNDAFTLTNKHTTKAYSIDDSIINTKNGIHGVFFRVGGEVATANQFFLTDTTKHFLRGALYFDATPNEDSLANVNHFMIEDVKHIINTFKWKQQ
;
A
#
# COMPACT_ATOMS: atom_id res chain seq x y z
N MET A 1 -65.76 -9.45 50.61
CA MET A 1 -64.48 -8.68 50.53
C MET A 1 -63.25 -9.55 50.34
N LYS A 2 -63.09 -10.69 51.00
CA LYS A 2 -61.86 -11.54 50.88
C LYS A 2 -61.65 -12.17 49.49
N SER A 3 -62.66 -12.37 48.66
CA SER A 3 -62.54 -12.99 47.31
C SER A 3 -62.01 -12.02 46.24
N LEU A 4 -62.38 -10.74 46.34
CA LEU A 4 -61.87 -9.69 45.41
C LEU A 4 -60.41 -9.38 45.62
N PHE A 5 -59.93 -9.38 46.88
CA PHE A 5 -58.56 -9.16 47.25
C PHE A 5 -57.63 -10.27 46.74
N LYS A 6 -58.10 -11.53 46.69
CA LYS A 6 -57.36 -12.68 46.23
C LYS A 6 -57.15 -12.61 44.67
N LYS A 7 -58.22 -12.15 43.99
CA LYS A 7 -58.11 -11.96 42.47
C LYS A 7 -57.17 -10.82 42.10
N TRP A 8 -57.16 -9.75 42.88
CA TRP A 8 -56.24 -8.64 42.63
C TRP A 8 -54.77 -9.02 42.89
N TRP A 9 -54.52 -9.77 43.93
CA TRP A 9 -53.20 -10.28 44.30
C TRP A 9 -52.63 -11.22 43.21
N THR A 10 -53.42 -12.12 42.65
CA THR A 10 -53.01 -13.00 41.57
C THR A 10 -52.74 -12.23 40.28
N PHE A 11 -53.54 -11.20 40.00
CA PHE A 11 -53.31 -10.33 38.86
C PHE A 11 -51.98 -9.54 38.94
N PHE A 12 -51.68 -9.00 40.13
CA PHE A 12 -50.40 -8.34 40.35
C PHE A 12 -49.20 -9.30 40.30
N LEU A 13 -49.32 -10.52 40.76
CA LEU A 13 -48.31 -11.55 40.69
C LEU A 13 -48.04 -11.95 39.22
N CYS A 14 -49.07 -12.05 38.40
CA CYS A 14 -48.89 -12.32 36.95
C CYS A 14 -48.20 -11.17 36.22
N ILE A 15 -48.54 -9.92 36.53
CA ILE A 15 -47.89 -8.76 35.92
C ILE A 15 -46.41 -8.68 36.35
N ALA A 16 -46.12 -8.95 37.63
CA ALA A 16 -44.74 -8.96 38.13
C ALA A 16 -43.90 -10.07 37.48
N SER A 17 -44.48 -11.27 37.26
CA SER A 17 -43.77 -12.37 36.62
C SER A 17 -43.51 -12.09 35.12
N ILE A 18 -44.46 -11.47 34.40
CA ILE A 18 -44.27 -11.03 33.03
C ILE A 18 -43.20 -9.95 32.95
N GLY A 19 -43.17 -8.98 33.86
CA GLY A 19 -42.12 -7.96 33.96
C GLY A 19 -40.73 -8.54 34.16
N LEU A 20 -40.59 -9.58 35.00
CA LEU A 20 -39.31 -10.26 35.24
C LEU A 20 -38.77 -10.98 33.99
N VAL A 21 -39.65 -11.55 33.16
CA VAL A 21 -39.27 -12.23 31.92
C VAL A 21 -38.81 -11.24 30.82
N VAL A 22 -39.41 -10.03 30.80
CA VAL A 22 -39.03 -9.00 29.81
C VAL A 22 -37.66 -8.40 30.14
N PHE A 23 -37.25 -8.31 31.39
CA PHE A 23 -35.95 -7.79 31.78
C PHE A 23 -34.81 -8.82 31.70
N SER A 24 -35.08 -10.09 31.49
CA SER A 24 -34.06 -11.11 31.21
C SER A 24 -33.74 -11.28 29.71
N SER A 25 -34.08 -10.30 28.87
CA SER A 25 -33.67 -10.27 27.46
C SER A 25 -32.17 -10.18 27.40
N CYS A 26 -31.57 -11.23 26.88
CA CYS A 26 -30.16 -11.50 26.76
C CYS A 26 -29.35 -10.29 26.33
N ASN A 27 -28.40 -9.89 27.12
CA ASN A 27 -27.17 -9.33 26.65
C ASN A 27 -26.42 -10.44 25.89
N SER A 28 -26.69 -10.59 24.61
CA SER A 28 -25.79 -11.37 23.76
C SER A 28 -24.47 -10.61 23.70
N ASP A 29 -23.44 -11.19 24.29
CA ASP A 29 -22.07 -10.70 24.04
C ASP A 29 -21.87 -10.58 22.56
N TYR A 30 -21.81 -9.32 22.07
CA TYR A 30 -21.51 -9.05 20.66
C TYR A 30 -20.09 -9.50 20.40
N THR A 31 -19.93 -10.69 19.87
CA THR A 31 -18.65 -11.16 19.38
C THR A 31 -18.48 -10.57 17.97
N PRO A 32 -17.58 -9.60 17.77
CA PRO A 32 -17.35 -9.04 16.45
C PRO A 32 -16.91 -10.17 15.51
N LYS A 33 -17.72 -10.43 14.49
CA LYS A 33 -17.37 -11.40 13.45
C LYS A 33 -16.12 -10.88 12.73
N ARG A 34 -15.12 -11.73 12.56
CA ARG A 34 -13.97 -11.41 11.73
C ARG A 34 -14.48 -11.07 10.33
N ARG A 35 -13.95 -9.97 9.75
CA ARG A 35 -14.25 -9.62 8.35
C ARG A 35 -13.77 -10.76 7.47
N GLY A 36 -14.65 -11.28 6.61
CA GLY A 36 -14.28 -12.18 5.54
C GLY A 36 -13.65 -11.38 4.40
N TYR A 37 -12.55 -11.85 3.86
CA TYR A 37 -11.93 -11.31 2.66
C TYR A 37 -12.10 -12.32 1.53
N PHE A 38 -12.17 -11.84 0.30
CA PHE A 38 -12.11 -12.72 -0.87
C PHE A 38 -10.77 -13.44 -0.90
N GLN A 39 -10.78 -14.71 -1.26
CA GLN A 39 -9.54 -15.46 -1.44
C GLN A 39 -8.78 -14.89 -2.65
N ILE A 40 -7.56 -14.44 -2.42
CA ILE A 40 -6.66 -13.95 -3.46
C ILE A 40 -5.69 -15.07 -3.80
N HIS A 41 -5.62 -15.43 -5.08
CA HIS A 41 -4.63 -16.37 -5.58
C HIS A 41 -3.39 -15.60 -6.00
N PHE A 42 -2.32 -15.75 -5.22
CA PHE A 42 -1.04 -15.14 -5.55
C PHE A 42 -0.24 -16.04 -6.50
N PRO A 43 0.34 -15.50 -7.59
CA PRO A 43 1.21 -16.26 -8.48
C PRO A 43 2.52 -16.64 -7.78
N GLN A 44 3.24 -17.61 -8.34
CA GLN A 44 4.59 -17.90 -7.90
C GLN A 44 5.54 -16.75 -8.22
N LYS A 45 6.52 -16.54 -7.36
CA LYS A 45 7.54 -15.52 -7.53
C LYS A 45 8.57 -15.98 -8.55
N GLU A 46 8.39 -15.58 -9.80
CA GLU A 46 9.35 -15.76 -10.89
C GLU A 46 9.67 -14.40 -11.47
N TYR A 47 10.92 -14.17 -11.86
CA TYR A 47 11.41 -12.87 -12.30
C TYR A 47 12.06 -12.96 -13.67
N ARG A 48 11.99 -11.86 -14.40
CA ARG A 48 12.66 -11.65 -15.68
C ARG A 48 13.40 -10.33 -15.71
N LEU A 49 14.46 -10.26 -16.49
CA LEU A 49 15.32 -9.09 -16.58
C LEU A 49 14.68 -8.00 -17.47
N PHE A 50 14.63 -6.78 -16.97
CA PHE A 50 14.46 -5.57 -17.74
C PHE A 50 15.84 -5.00 -18.08
N ASP A 51 16.25 -5.11 -19.33
CA ASP A 51 17.52 -4.60 -19.84
C ASP A 51 17.32 -4.03 -21.24
N GLN A 52 16.52 -2.97 -21.34
CA GLN A 52 16.22 -2.33 -22.63
C GLN A 52 17.38 -1.45 -23.10
N PRO A 53 17.76 -1.48 -24.39
CA PRO A 53 18.73 -0.56 -24.96
C PRO A 53 18.31 0.91 -24.76
N GLY A 54 19.27 1.76 -24.42
CA GLY A 54 19.07 3.19 -24.21
C GLY A 54 18.53 3.58 -22.85
N TYR A 55 18.12 2.64 -22.00
CA TYR A 55 17.79 2.93 -20.60
C TYR A 55 19.05 2.95 -19.73
N PRO A 56 19.17 3.91 -18.77
CA PRO A 56 20.36 4.05 -17.93
C PRO A 56 20.38 3.06 -16.75
N TYR A 57 19.44 2.11 -16.71
CA TYR A 57 19.30 1.13 -15.64
C TYR A 57 18.77 -0.21 -16.14
N SER A 58 18.96 -1.23 -15.32
CA SER A 58 18.39 -2.57 -15.47
C SER A 58 17.98 -3.11 -14.11
N PHE A 59 17.01 -4.03 -14.08
CA PHE A 59 16.52 -4.70 -12.87
C PHE A 59 15.72 -5.94 -13.25
N GLU A 60 15.47 -6.81 -12.29
CA GLU A 60 14.55 -7.94 -12.46
C GLU A 60 13.15 -7.58 -11.94
N TYR A 61 12.11 -8.00 -12.66
CA TYR A 61 10.73 -7.78 -12.31
C TYR A 61 9.89 -9.05 -12.49
N PRO A 62 8.74 -9.18 -11.77
CA PRO A 62 7.93 -10.39 -11.83
C PRO A 62 7.40 -10.69 -13.24
N VAL A 63 7.38 -11.98 -13.60
CA VAL A 63 6.88 -12.41 -14.92
C VAL A 63 5.40 -12.09 -15.16
N TYR A 64 4.63 -11.92 -14.08
CA TYR A 64 3.22 -11.53 -14.10
C TYR A 64 2.99 -10.00 -14.16
N ALA A 65 4.07 -9.21 -14.21
CA ALA A 65 4.01 -7.77 -14.40
C ALA A 65 4.37 -7.38 -15.84
N ASN A 66 3.93 -6.18 -16.25
CA ASN A 66 4.27 -5.58 -17.53
C ASN A 66 5.01 -4.27 -17.32
N VAL A 67 6.13 -4.07 -18.02
CA VAL A 67 6.84 -2.79 -18.01
C VAL A 67 6.44 -2.00 -19.24
N LEU A 68 5.86 -0.83 -19.01
CA LEU A 68 5.38 0.09 -20.03
C LEU A 68 6.16 1.40 -19.94
N LYS A 69 6.51 1.98 -21.10
CA LYS A 69 7.09 3.32 -21.13
C LYS A 69 6.04 4.33 -20.70
N ASP A 70 6.41 5.23 -19.79
CA ASP A 70 5.58 6.38 -19.41
C ASP A 70 6.05 7.60 -20.22
N SER A 71 5.19 8.13 -21.07
CA SER A 71 5.48 9.29 -21.92
C SER A 71 4.74 10.55 -21.47
N SER A 72 3.84 10.43 -20.49
CA SER A 72 2.98 11.54 -20.07
C SER A 72 2.66 11.41 -18.57
N PHE A 73 3.00 12.41 -17.81
CA PHE A 73 2.71 12.49 -16.38
C PHE A 73 1.75 13.66 -16.14
N PHE A 74 0.52 13.36 -15.69
CA PHE A 74 -0.58 14.35 -15.54
C PHE A 74 -0.84 15.21 -16.79
N GLY A 75 -0.71 14.62 -17.99
CA GLY A 75 -0.96 15.31 -19.26
C GLY A 75 0.22 16.11 -19.80
N GLU A 76 1.31 16.21 -19.05
CA GLU A 76 2.57 16.83 -19.50
C GLU A 76 3.57 15.77 -19.96
N ALA A 77 4.43 16.11 -20.90
CA ALA A 77 5.51 15.22 -21.34
C ALA A 77 6.49 14.98 -20.19
N THR A 78 6.97 13.73 -20.06
CA THR A 78 8.00 13.39 -19.10
C THR A 78 9.32 14.09 -19.40
N GLU A 79 10.10 14.45 -18.38
CA GLU A 79 11.38 15.17 -18.51
C GLU A 79 12.40 14.45 -19.40
N ASN A 80 12.28 13.13 -19.47
CA ASN A 80 13.14 12.27 -20.28
C ASN A 80 12.41 10.96 -20.65
N PRO A 81 12.92 10.16 -21.60
CA PRO A 81 12.22 8.98 -22.10
C PRO A 81 12.34 7.73 -21.19
N TRP A 82 12.96 7.85 -20.03
CA TRP A 82 13.30 6.72 -19.17
C TRP A 82 12.32 6.53 -17.99
N TRP A 83 11.18 7.20 -18.04
CA TRP A 83 10.09 6.95 -17.12
C TRP A 83 9.33 5.71 -17.55
N ILE A 84 8.99 4.86 -16.59
CA ILE A 84 8.26 3.61 -16.84
C ILE A 84 7.16 3.39 -15.80
N ASN A 85 6.19 2.59 -16.18
CA ASN A 85 5.20 2.02 -15.29
C ASN A 85 5.39 0.51 -15.23
N ILE A 86 5.38 -0.07 -14.05
CA ILE A 86 5.37 -1.52 -13.85
C ILE A 86 3.96 -1.89 -13.42
N ASP A 87 3.18 -2.45 -14.35
CA ASP A 87 1.78 -2.78 -14.15
C ASP A 87 1.62 -4.22 -13.64
N PHE A 88 0.74 -4.38 -12.67
CA PHE A 88 0.32 -5.66 -12.10
C PHE A 88 -1.18 -5.86 -12.35
N PRO A 89 -1.60 -6.29 -13.55
CA PRO A 89 -3.01 -6.32 -13.93
C PRO A 89 -3.88 -7.16 -13.00
N GLN A 90 -3.34 -8.27 -12.48
CA GLN A 90 -4.05 -9.18 -11.57
C GLN A 90 -4.44 -8.49 -10.25
N PHE A 91 -3.71 -7.46 -9.82
CA PHE A 91 -3.91 -6.76 -8.56
C PHE A 91 -4.43 -5.33 -8.74
N ASN A 92 -4.70 -4.90 -9.98
CA ASN A 92 -4.97 -3.49 -10.30
C ASN A 92 -3.91 -2.55 -9.66
N GLY A 93 -2.67 -3.02 -9.63
CA GLY A 93 -1.54 -2.32 -9.02
C GLY A 93 -0.57 -1.80 -10.08
N ARG A 94 0.11 -0.70 -9.75
CA ARG A 94 1.12 -0.08 -10.63
C ARG A 94 2.22 0.56 -9.80
N ILE A 95 3.46 0.31 -10.17
CA ILE A 95 4.59 1.10 -9.69
C ILE A 95 4.90 2.16 -10.74
N TYR A 96 4.68 3.43 -10.38
CA TYR A 96 5.14 4.56 -11.17
C TYR A 96 6.61 4.81 -10.89
N VAL A 97 7.42 4.78 -11.93
CA VAL A 97 8.87 4.97 -11.85
C VAL A 97 9.27 6.20 -12.64
N SER A 98 9.71 7.22 -11.93
CA SER A 98 10.26 8.45 -12.51
C SER A 98 11.79 8.44 -12.40
N TYR A 99 12.45 8.89 -13.46
CA TYR A 99 13.90 9.02 -13.51
C TYR A 99 14.29 10.48 -13.72
N LYS A 100 15.36 10.91 -13.06
CA LYS A 100 15.94 12.24 -13.21
C LYS A 100 17.46 12.19 -13.21
N GLU A 101 18.09 13.04 -14.00
CA GLU A 101 19.54 13.20 -14.01
C GLU A 101 19.98 14.21 -12.93
N ILE A 102 20.93 13.80 -12.10
CA ILE A 102 21.64 14.72 -11.20
C ILE A 102 22.57 15.58 -12.07
N GLY A 103 22.65 16.87 -11.78
CA GLY A 103 23.36 17.84 -12.62
C GLY A 103 22.38 18.73 -13.40
N LYS A 104 21.39 18.15 -14.08
CA LYS A 104 20.21 18.91 -14.55
C LYS A 104 19.30 19.27 -13.37
N ASN A 105 19.25 18.40 -12.36
CA ASN A 105 18.53 18.58 -11.11
C ASN A 105 19.51 18.58 -9.94
N LYS A 106 19.27 19.42 -8.94
CA LYS A 106 20.08 19.43 -7.71
C LYS A 106 19.72 18.20 -6.86
N PHE A 107 20.72 17.44 -6.45
CA PHE A 107 20.54 16.22 -5.66
C PHE A 107 19.71 16.44 -4.40
N ASP A 108 20.07 17.45 -3.58
CA ASP A 108 19.34 17.76 -2.34
C ASP A 108 17.88 18.09 -2.58
N LYS A 109 17.58 18.75 -3.72
CA LYS A 109 16.19 19.02 -4.11
C LYS A 109 15.44 17.74 -4.44
N LEU A 110 16.05 16.82 -5.19
CA LEU A 110 15.43 15.53 -5.53
C LEU A 110 15.12 14.70 -4.29
N VAL A 111 16.04 14.67 -3.33
CA VAL A 111 15.84 13.99 -2.04
C VAL A 111 14.71 14.67 -1.26
N ASN A 112 14.75 15.99 -1.11
CA ASN A 112 13.69 16.75 -0.42
C ASN A 112 12.33 16.57 -1.08
N ASP A 113 12.26 16.54 -2.41
CA ASP A 113 11.02 16.30 -3.15
C ASP A 113 10.47 14.91 -2.85
N ALA A 114 11.34 13.88 -2.76
CA ALA A 114 10.91 12.51 -2.42
C ALA A 114 10.31 12.44 -1.01
N PHE A 115 10.95 13.04 -0.01
CA PHE A 115 10.41 13.14 1.36
C PHE A 115 9.12 13.95 1.41
N THR A 116 9.06 15.09 0.71
CA THR A 116 7.88 15.95 0.65
C THR A 116 6.69 15.23 0.04
N LEU A 117 6.89 14.48 -1.05
CA LEU A 117 5.84 13.70 -1.69
C LEU A 117 5.33 12.58 -0.78
N THR A 118 6.23 11.91 -0.04
CA THR A 118 5.84 10.91 0.95
C THR A 118 5.07 11.53 2.11
N ASN A 119 5.54 12.67 2.63
CA ASN A 119 4.90 13.39 3.73
C ASN A 119 3.51 13.99 3.39
N LYS A 120 3.14 14.12 2.11
CA LYS A 120 1.77 14.49 1.73
C LYS A 120 0.71 13.51 2.22
N HIS A 121 1.10 12.30 2.58
CA HIS A 121 0.19 11.28 3.11
C HIS A 121 -0.08 11.41 4.61
N THR A 122 0.60 12.30 5.34
CA THR A 122 0.47 12.48 6.81
C THR A 122 -0.95 12.73 7.29
N THR A 123 -1.82 13.31 6.48
CA THR A 123 -3.23 13.56 6.82
C THR A 123 -4.06 12.28 6.96
N LYS A 124 -3.61 11.19 6.34
CA LYS A 124 -4.28 9.88 6.30
C LYS A 124 -3.42 8.76 6.90
N ALA A 125 -2.13 9.02 7.09
CA ALA A 125 -1.18 8.09 7.67
C ALA A 125 -1.16 8.20 9.19
N TYR A 126 -1.05 7.07 9.87
CA TYR A 126 -0.72 7.01 11.30
C TYR A 126 0.77 6.75 11.54
N SER A 127 1.50 6.22 10.55
CA SER A 127 2.96 6.09 10.58
C SER A 127 3.57 6.34 9.21
N ILE A 128 4.81 6.87 9.20
CA ILE A 128 5.69 6.91 8.05
C ILE A 128 7.04 6.44 8.55
N ASP A 129 7.43 5.24 8.13
CA ASP A 129 8.69 4.62 8.47
C ASP A 129 9.61 4.66 7.26
N ASP A 130 10.86 5.06 7.45
CA ASP A 130 11.88 5.05 6.42
C ASP A 130 13.01 4.07 6.74
N SER A 131 13.56 3.46 5.71
CA SER A 131 14.66 2.52 5.80
C SER A 131 15.70 2.83 4.74
N ILE A 132 16.96 2.89 5.15
CA ILE A 132 18.08 3.15 4.23
C ILE A 132 18.27 1.95 3.31
N ILE A 133 18.35 2.21 2.00
CA ILE A 133 18.73 1.24 0.99
C ILE A 133 20.25 1.38 0.76
N ASN A 134 20.93 0.25 0.87
CA ASN A 134 22.34 0.14 0.51
C ASN A 134 22.58 -1.27 -0.04
N THR A 135 22.63 -1.39 -1.36
CA THR A 135 22.73 -2.69 -2.03
C THR A 135 24.19 -3.02 -2.38
N LYS A 136 24.45 -4.31 -2.60
CA LYS A 136 25.77 -4.77 -3.07
C LYS A 136 26.17 -4.22 -4.45
N ASN A 137 25.21 -3.72 -5.21
CA ASN A 137 25.41 -3.11 -6.53
C ASN A 137 25.75 -1.61 -6.46
N GLY A 138 26.01 -1.07 -5.25
CA GLY A 138 26.31 0.36 -5.06
C GLY A 138 25.10 1.27 -5.26
N ILE A 139 23.89 0.75 -5.07
CA ILE A 139 22.66 1.54 -5.10
C ILE A 139 22.38 2.03 -3.69
N HIS A 140 22.19 3.33 -3.55
CA HIS A 140 21.79 4.00 -2.33
C HIS A 140 20.37 4.52 -2.46
N GLY A 141 19.69 4.77 -1.34
CA GLY A 141 18.35 5.33 -1.38
C GLY A 141 17.61 5.19 -0.06
N VAL A 142 16.31 5.38 -0.12
CA VAL A 142 15.40 5.21 1.02
C VAL A 142 14.14 4.47 0.54
N PHE A 143 13.70 3.54 1.35
CA PHE A 143 12.41 2.88 1.22
C PHE A 143 11.47 3.42 2.30
N PHE A 144 10.32 3.92 1.90
CA PHE A 144 9.27 4.45 2.76
C PHE A 144 8.13 3.46 2.87
N ARG A 145 7.70 3.21 4.11
CA ARG A 145 6.46 2.48 4.41
C ARG A 145 5.51 3.44 5.09
N VAL A 146 4.34 3.61 4.52
CA VAL A 146 3.29 4.51 5.01
C VAL A 146 2.11 3.67 5.47
N GLY A 147 1.85 3.65 6.78
CA GLY A 147 0.70 2.96 7.38
C GLY A 147 -0.52 3.87 7.42
N GLY A 148 -1.70 3.29 7.20
CA GLY A 148 -2.97 3.99 7.18
C GLY A 148 -3.73 3.88 5.87
N GLU A 149 -4.84 4.61 5.77
CA GLU A 149 -5.69 4.62 4.56
C GLU A 149 -5.11 5.55 3.48
N VAL A 150 -3.93 5.20 2.99
CA VAL A 150 -3.15 6.00 2.05
C VAL A 150 -3.18 5.42 0.64
N ALA A 151 -3.07 6.28 -0.38
CA ALA A 151 -3.08 5.86 -1.77
C ALA A 151 -1.86 5.03 -2.16
N THR A 152 -0.72 5.21 -1.48
CA THR A 152 0.51 4.44 -1.68
C THR A 152 1.17 4.14 -0.35
N ALA A 153 1.23 2.86 0.00
CA ALA A 153 1.85 2.37 1.22
C ALA A 153 3.36 2.14 1.08
N ASN A 154 3.83 1.98 -0.15
CA ASN A 154 5.22 1.63 -0.43
C ASN A 154 5.81 2.55 -1.50
N GLN A 155 6.84 3.31 -1.13
CA GLN A 155 7.55 4.22 -2.01
C GLN A 155 9.06 4.05 -1.79
N PHE A 156 9.86 4.42 -2.76
CA PHE A 156 11.31 4.39 -2.63
C PHE A 156 11.96 5.39 -3.59
N PHE A 157 13.19 5.75 -3.29
CA PHE A 157 14.08 6.31 -4.30
C PHE A 157 15.42 5.59 -4.29
N LEU A 158 16.05 5.55 -5.46
CA LEU A 158 17.36 4.93 -5.71
C LEU A 158 18.27 5.95 -6.38
N THR A 159 19.55 5.94 -6.01
CA THR A 159 20.54 6.88 -6.55
C THR A 159 21.96 6.30 -6.47
N ASP A 160 22.84 6.78 -7.32
CA ASP A 160 24.29 6.65 -7.20
C ASP A 160 24.92 7.91 -6.58
N THR A 161 24.09 8.86 -6.14
CA THR A 161 24.48 10.16 -5.56
C THR A 161 25.19 11.13 -6.52
N THR A 162 25.51 10.73 -7.73
CA THR A 162 26.34 11.49 -8.66
C THR A 162 25.67 11.84 -9.98
N LYS A 163 24.98 10.88 -10.61
CA LYS A 163 24.38 11.03 -11.94
C LYS A 163 22.89 10.68 -11.99
N HIS A 164 22.47 9.72 -11.21
CA HIS A 164 21.19 9.05 -11.39
C HIS A 164 20.31 9.16 -10.14
N PHE A 165 19.06 9.51 -10.36
CA PHE A 165 18.03 9.51 -9.34
C PHE A 165 16.75 8.89 -9.92
N LEU A 166 16.21 7.89 -9.24
CA LEU A 166 14.98 7.21 -9.63
C LEU A 166 14.05 7.15 -8.43
N ARG A 167 12.78 7.46 -8.62
CA ARG A 167 11.75 7.31 -7.59
C ARG A 167 10.70 6.33 -8.08
N GLY A 168 10.30 5.40 -7.21
CA GLY A 168 9.20 4.46 -7.41
C GLY A 168 8.12 4.62 -6.34
N ALA A 169 6.86 4.44 -6.74
CA ALA A 169 5.73 4.43 -5.81
C ALA A 169 4.66 3.45 -6.29
N LEU A 170 4.26 2.53 -5.41
CA LEU A 170 3.24 1.53 -5.68
C LEU A 170 1.85 2.09 -5.36
N TYR A 171 0.98 2.12 -6.35
CA TYR A 171 -0.42 2.50 -6.23
C TYR A 171 -1.33 1.34 -6.62
N PHE A 172 -2.54 1.34 -6.06
CA PHE A 172 -3.63 0.47 -6.49
C PHE A 172 -4.77 1.32 -7.03
N ASP A 173 -5.39 0.86 -8.11
CA ASP A 173 -6.64 1.45 -8.63
C ASP A 173 -7.82 0.95 -7.79
N ALA A 174 -7.84 1.39 -6.55
CA ALA A 174 -8.84 1.06 -5.54
C ALA A 174 -8.93 2.18 -4.50
N THR A 175 -10.08 2.28 -3.84
CA THR A 175 -10.20 3.17 -2.67
C THR A 175 -9.20 2.74 -1.60
N PRO A 176 -8.36 3.64 -1.08
CA PRO A 176 -7.41 3.32 -0.03
C PRO A 176 -8.12 2.71 1.18
N ASN A 177 -7.74 1.48 1.51
CA ASN A 177 -8.19 0.77 2.69
C ASN A 177 -7.10 -0.21 3.12
N GLU A 178 -6.46 0.07 4.24
CA GLU A 178 -5.30 -0.67 4.70
C GLU A 178 -5.61 -2.15 4.92
N ASP A 179 -6.71 -2.46 5.62
CA ASP A 179 -7.12 -3.84 5.92
C ASP A 179 -7.33 -4.67 4.64
N SER A 180 -8.04 -4.10 3.66
CA SER A 180 -8.38 -4.80 2.42
C SER A 180 -7.16 -5.00 1.52
N LEU A 181 -6.23 -4.06 1.52
CA LEU A 181 -5.01 -4.09 0.70
C LEU A 181 -3.83 -4.76 1.41
N ALA A 182 -3.93 -5.08 2.71
CA ALA A 182 -2.82 -5.60 3.51
C ALA A 182 -2.14 -6.83 2.87
N ASN A 183 -2.92 -7.83 2.46
CA ASN A 183 -2.39 -9.06 1.87
C ASN A 183 -1.69 -8.81 0.52
N VAL A 184 -2.27 -7.94 -0.32
CA VAL A 184 -1.68 -7.58 -1.62
C VAL A 184 -0.43 -6.74 -1.42
N ASN A 185 -0.47 -5.76 -0.52
CA ASN A 185 0.71 -4.98 -0.16
C ASN A 185 1.85 -5.86 0.39
N HIS A 186 1.53 -6.83 1.26
CA HIS A 186 2.53 -7.77 1.79
C HIS A 186 3.15 -8.63 0.69
N PHE A 187 2.35 -9.10 -0.25
CA PHE A 187 2.83 -9.84 -1.41
C PHE A 187 3.71 -8.98 -2.32
N MET A 188 3.27 -7.76 -2.64
CA MET A 188 3.94 -6.86 -3.58
C MET A 188 5.23 -6.24 -3.03
N ILE A 189 5.34 -6.06 -1.70
CA ILE A 189 6.57 -5.50 -1.10
C ILE A 189 7.80 -6.38 -1.35
N GLU A 190 7.63 -7.70 -1.49
CA GLU A 190 8.71 -8.61 -1.83
C GLU A 190 9.20 -8.38 -3.26
N ASP A 191 8.28 -8.12 -4.20
CA ASP A 191 8.63 -7.77 -5.58
C ASP A 191 9.35 -6.43 -5.66
N VAL A 192 8.87 -5.43 -4.91
CA VAL A 192 9.56 -4.13 -4.83
C VAL A 192 10.97 -4.29 -4.28
N LYS A 193 11.14 -5.09 -3.22
CA LYS A 193 12.47 -5.39 -2.66
C LYS A 193 13.36 -6.14 -3.65
N HIS A 194 12.80 -7.07 -4.42
CA HIS A 194 13.55 -7.79 -5.46
C HIS A 194 14.02 -6.84 -6.55
N ILE A 195 13.13 -5.96 -7.05
CA ILE A 195 13.49 -4.90 -8.00
C ILE A 195 14.66 -4.07 -7.46
N ILE A 196 14.57 -3.58 -6.22
CA ILE A 196 15.62 -2.78 -5.58
C ILE A 196 16.94 -3.55 -5.46
N ASN A 197 16.91 -4.81 -5.04
CA ASN A 197 18.11 -5.62 -4.81
C ASN A 197 18.81 -6.03 -6.11
N THR A 198 18.08 -6.14 -7.21
CA THR A 198 18.62 -6.50 -8.53
C THR A 198 18.95 -5.29 -9.39
N PHE A 199 18.54 -4.10 -8.93
CA PHE A 199 18.74 -2.86 -9.66
C PHE A 199 20.23 -2.54 -9.90
N LYS A 200 20.51 -2.06 -11.11
CA LYS A 200 21.86 -1.63 -11.52
C LYS A 200 21.78 -0.40 -12.40
N TRP A 201 22.66 0.56 -12.17
CA TRP A 201 22.92 1.61 -13.15
C TRP A 201 23.79 1.05 -14.26
N LYS A 202 23.49 1.41 -15.51
CA LYS A 202 24.32 1.06 -16.66
C LYS A 202 25.40 2.13 -16.85
N GLN A 203 26.60 1.70 -17.17
CA GLN A 203 27.64 2.62 -17.61
C GLN A 203 27.24 3.19 -18.97
N GLN A 204 27.12 4.50 -19.08
CA GLN A 204 26.97 5.23 -20.33
C GLN A 204 28.36 5.70 -20.82
#